data_e50d807f0ac21c56cc9f8952ca650eab
#
_entry.id   e50d807f0ac21c56cc9f8952ca650eab
#
_cell.length_a   1.000
_cell.length_b   1.000
_cell.length_c   1.000
_cell.angle_alpha   90.00
_cell.angle_beta   90.00
_cell.angle_gamma   90.00
#
_symmetry.space_group_name_H-M   'P 1'
#
loop_
_entity.id
_entity.type
_entity.pdbx_description
1 polymer ?
#
loop_
_entity_poly.entity_id
_entity_poly.type
_entity_poly.pdbx_seq_one_letter_code
_entity_poly.pdbx_strand_id
1 'polypeptide(L)'
;MCGIVGYIGQQGAAGILVNGLRSLEYRGYDSAGVALASGSGAFKIIRASGKLANLAARVDLSDPTPLGIGHTRWATHGRPTEENAHPHRSADGQVVAVHNGIFENFLELRAELKAAGETFRSETDTECFPVMVSYLMKQGRSFSEAFREAVGRMDGIYALACLHATDPDRILAARSGPPLVLGLGDGETFLASDVVPLLPHTRRVVFLEDGDLVELTRDGARIYRLDGSEVERPVLTIPYDPVAAEKGGYKHFMQKEIFEQPQALSNTLLNRLPLDAESIPLDLPFTDQYLADLARIHIVACGTSWHAGLVGKFLIEQLSRVAVEVDYASEYRYREPVIQPGTLIIGITQSGETADTLAALKEAAARGARTLAICNVMGSTATRQCEATILTHAGPEIGVASTKAFTTQLAVLTLLALKLGEAKGTVDPLLKVELLQGLRELPAHLERLNSLEPKIIQWAQRWQGATDFLYLGRGPCYPIALEGALKLKEISYIHAEGYPAGEMKHGPIALIDKTLPVVALMPRDAHRDKTLSNLQEAAARDGRILALVTEGDTGLSGIAEDVLELPSVHPWLTPIVYAVPLQLLAYHIAVLRGCDVDQPRNLAKSVTVE
;
A
#
# COMPACT_ATOMS: atom_id res chain seq x y z
N MET A 1 -5.38 8.59 -4.19
CA MET A 1 -5.35 7.73 -5.41
C MET A 1 -6.74 7.45 -5.89
N CYS A 2 -6.90 7.18 -7.19
CA CYS A 2 -8.19 6.91 -7.81
C CYS A 2 -8.34 5.41 -8.12
N GLY A 3 -9.58 4.94 -8.31
CA GLY A 3 -9.90 3.58 -8.72
C GLY A 3 -10.60 3.54 -10.08
N ILE A 4 -10.15 2.67 -10.99
CA ILE A 4 -10.79 2.42 -12.28
C ILE A 4 -11.36 1.01 -12.30
N VAL A 5 -12.57 0.87 -12.84
CA VAL A 5 -13.18 -0.42 -13.21
C VAL A 5 -13.80 -0.28 -14.59
N GLY A 6 -13.54 -1.23 -15.48
CA GLY A 6 -14.16 -1.36 -16.79
C GLY A 6 -14.69 -2.77 -16.98
N TYR A 7 -15.78 -2.91 -17.70
CA TYR A 7 -16.41 -4.19 -18.01
C TYR A 7 -16.99 -4.21 -19.40
N ILE A 8 -16.78 -5.30 -20.10
CA ILE A 8 -17.45 -5.65 -21.34
C ILE A 8 -17.76 -7.16 -21.32
N GLY A 9 -19.02 -7.53 -21.51
CA GLY A 9 -19.40 -8.95 -21.41
C GLY A 9 -20.86 -9.21 -21.74
N GLN A 10 -21.43 -10.21 -21.07
CA GLN A 10 -22.80 -10.64 -21.26
C GLN A 10 -23.76 -10.16 -20.16
N GLN A 11 -23.21 -9.74 -19.02
CA GLN A 11 -23.98 -9.28 -17.87
C GLN A 11 -24.17 -7.75 -17.89
N GLY A 12 -25.10 -7.24 -17.08
CA GLY A 12 -25.24 -5.81 -16.87
C GLY A 12 -24.01 -5.23 -16.18
N ALA A 13 -23.36 -4.24 -16.81
CA ALA A 13 -22.14 -3.62 -16.30
C ALA A 13 -22.35 -2.86 -14.98
N ALA A 14 -23.55 -2.29 -14.76
CA ALA A 14 -23.81 -1.40 -13.64
C ALA A 14 -23.48 -2.02 -12.27
N GLY A 15 -23.93 -3.24 -12.02
CA GLY A 15 -23.67 -3.97 -10.78
C GLY A 15 -22.19 -4.32 -10.61
N ILE A 16 -21.54 -4.77 -11.69
CA ILE A 16 -20.11 -5.12 -11.70
C ILE A 16 -19.25 -3.89 -11.41
N LEU A 17 -19.54 -2.76 -12.07
CA LEU A 17 -18.80 -1.50 -11.86
C LEU A 17 -18.95 -0.99 -10.42
N VAL A 18 -20.18 -0.89 -9.90
CA VAL A 18 -20.39 -0.39 -8.53
C VAL A 18 -19.76 -1.28 -7.48
N ASN A 19 -19.85 -2.61 -7.62
CA ASN A 19 -19.23 -3.56 -6.70
C ASN A 19 -17.70 -3.54 -6.81
N GLY A 20 -17.16 -3.46 -8.02
CA GLY A 20 -15.73 -3.30 -8.23
C GLY A 20 -15.19 -1.98 -7.67
N LEU A 21 -15.91 -0.86 -7.86
CA LEU A 21 -15.54 0.42 -7.25
C LEU A 21 -15.62 0.39 -5.73
N ARG A 22 -16.54 -0.40 -5.15
CA ARG A 22 -16.62 -0.58 -3.68
C ARG A 22 -15.37 -1.22 -3.12
N SER A 23 -14.78 -2.17 -3.83
CA SER A 23 -13.51 -2.78 -3.43
C SER A 23 -12.30 -1.87 -3.66
N LEU A 24 -12.48 -0.73 -4.37
CA LEU A 24 -11.44 0.29 -4.62
C LEU A 24 -11.67 1.60 -3.83
N GLU A 25 -12.73 1.70 -3.02
CA GLU A 25 -13.06 2.94 -2.31
C GLU A 25 -11.93 3.38 -1.37
N TYR A 26 -11.13 2.44 -0.86
CA TYR A 26 -9.92 2.74 -0.08
C TYR A 26 -8.84 3.54 -0.84
N ARG A 27 -8.95 3.59 -2.19
CA ARG A 27 -8.05 4.36 -3.06
C ARG A 27 -8.51 5.80 -3.27
N GLY A 28 -9.82 6.08 -3.20
CA GLY A 28 -10.36 7.43 -3.40
C GLY A 28 -11.85 7.45 -3.09
N TYR A 29 -12.30 8.48 -2.40
CA TYR A 29 -13.66 8.61 -1.88
C TYR A 29 -14.22 10.04 -1.95
N ASP A 30 -13.57 10.95 -2.69
CA ASP A 30 -14.00 12.35 -2.82
C ASP A 30 -15.18 12.49 -3.79
N SER A 31 -15.22 11.64 -4.80
CA SER A 31 -16.34 11.51 -5.73
C SER A 31 -16.25 10.17 -6.48
N ALA A 32 -17.35 9.73 -7.06
CA ALA A 32 -17.41 8.53 -7.87
C ALA A 32 -18.38 8.71 -9.05
N GLY A 33 -18.22 7.87 -10.09
CA GLY A 33 -19.15 7.84 -11.19
C GLY A 33 -18.97 6.67 -12.12
N VAL A 34 -20.00 6.42 -12.93
CA VAL A 34 -20.04 5.38 -13.95
C VAL A 34 -20.56 5.92 -15.27
N ALA A 35 -20.10 5.37 -16.37
CA ALA A 35 -20.68 5.57 -17.69
C ALA A 35 -21.02 4.20 -18.28
N LEU A 36 -22.27 4.05 -18.77
CA LEU A 36 -22.78 2.86 -19.42
C LEU A 36 -23.07 3.18 -20.90
N ALA A 37 -22.63 2.30 -21.80
CA ALA A 37 -22.87 2.44 -23.24
C ALA A 37 -24.18 1.73 -23.61
N SER A 38 -25.24 2.47 -23.88
CA SER A 38 -26.59 1.95 -24.09
C SER A 38 -26.86 1.34 -25.48
N GLY A 39 -25.85 1.34 -26.38
CA GLY A 39 -26.03 0.90 -27.77
C GLY A 39 -26.89 1.82 -28.65
N SER A 40 -27.51 2.85 -28.06
CA SER A 40 -28.34 3.86 -28.74
C SER A 40 -27.55 5.06 -29.28
N GLY A 41 -26.20 5.02 -29.20
CA GLY A 41 -25.34 6.14 -29.55
C GLY A 41 -25.23 7.21 -28.46
N ALA A 42 -25.65 6.90 -27.22
CA ALA A 42 -25.56 7.78 -26.09
C ALA A 42 -25.05 7.03 -24.84
N PHE A 43 -24.40 7.77 -23.93
CA PHE A 43 -23.99 7.25 -22.62
C PHE A 43 -24.96 7.62 -21.53
N LYS A 44 -25.22 6.67 -20.61
CA LYS A 44 -25.81 6.96 -19.31
C LYS A 44 -24.68 7.22 -18.32
N ILE A 45 -24.46 8.49 -17.99
CA ILE A 45 -23.41 8.93 -17.05
C ILE A 45 -24.07 9.30 -15.73
N ILE A 46 -23.64 8.65 -14.63
CA ILE A 46 -24.11 8.92 -13.28
C ILE A 46 -22.89 9.24 -12.42
N ARG A 47 -22.93 10.36 -11.69
CA ARG A 47 -21.86 10.84 -10.83
C ARG A 47 -22.41 11.23 -9.47
N ALA A 48 -21.55 11.17 -8.44
CA ALA A 48 -21.86 11.66 -7.11
C ALA A 48 -20.59 12.19 -6.42
N SER A 49 -20.70 13.26 -5.68
CA SER A 49 -19.69 13.73 -4.74
C SER A 49 -19.73 12.92 -3.43
N GLY A 50 -18.59 12.80 -2.76
CA GLY A 50 -18.45 12.04 -1.53
C GLY A 50 -18.34 10.53 -1.73
N LYS A 51 -18.64 9.76 -0.70
CA LYS A 51 -18.47 8.30 -0.66
C LYS A 51 -19.27 7.57 -1.74
N LEU A 52 -18.80 6.40 -2.13
CA LEU A 52 -19.41 5.55 -3.16
C LEU A 52 -20.89 5.22 -2.89
N ALA A 53 -21.31 5.18 -1.63
CA ALA A 53 -22.71 4.97 -1.25
C ALA A 53 -23.66 6.00 -1.91
N ASN A 54 -23.20 7.24 -2.12
CA ASN A 54 -23.97 8.28 -2.79
C ASN A 54 -24.19 7.97 -4.28
N LEU A 55 -23.18 7.40 -4.94
CA LEU A 55 -23.31 6.93 -6.32
C LEU A 55 -24.20 5.69 -6.39
N ALA A 56 -23.98 4.70 -5.53
CA ALA A 56 -24.73 3.45 -5.51
C ALA A 56 -26.25 3.67 -5.33
N ALA A 57 -26.65 4.69 -4.56
CA ALA A 57 -28.06 5.08 -4.39
C ALA A 57 -28.72 5.65 -5.66
N ARG A 58 -27.93 6.07 -6.66
CA ARG A 58 -28.41 6.67 -7.92
C ARG A 58 -28.34 5.72 -9.11
N VAL A 59 -27.54 4.65 -9.01
CA VAL A 59 -27.32 3.69 -10.09
C VAL A 59 -28.36 2.57 -10.00
N ASP A 60 -29.06 2.32 -11.10
CA ASP A 60 -29.87 1.11 -11.24
C ASP A 60 -28.93 -0.07 -11.49
N LEU A 61 -28.72 -0.87 -10.45
CA LEU A 61 -27.83 -2.05 -10.50
C LEU A 61 -28.37 -3.17 -11.40
N SER A 62 -29.65 -3.14 -11.78
CA SER A 62 -30.30 -4.08 -12.69
C SER A 62 -30.24 -3.68 -14.17
N ASP A 63 -29.61 -2.52 -14.48
CA ASP A 63 -29.43 -2.04 -15.85
C ASP A 63 -28.70 -3.10 -16.71
N PRO A 64 -29.32 -3.57 -17.79
CA PRO A 64 -28.78 -4.68 -18.57
C PRO A 64 -27.65 -4.29 -19.53
N THR A 65 -27.27 -3.01 -19.56
CA THR A 65 -26.22 -2.51 -20.45
C THR A 65 -24.90 -3.24 -20.22
N PRO A 66 -24.32 -3.91 -21.23
CA PRO A 66 -23.23 -4.86 -21.03
C PRO A 66 -21.83 -4.24 -21.10
N LEU A 67 -21.74 -2.93 -21.31
CA LEU A 67 -20.50 -2.19 -21.45
C LEU A 67 -20.49 -0.96 -20.55
N GLY A 68 -19.41 -0.76 -19.82
CA GLY A 68 -19.26 0.45 -19.04
C GLY A 68 -17.88 0.62 -18.41
N ILE A 69 -17.63 1.85 -17.93
CA ILE A 69 -16.45 2.22 -17.13
C ILE A 69 -16.89 2.98 -15.89
N GLY A 70 -16.15 2.82 -14.83
CA GLY A 70 -16.41 3.47 -13.55
C GLY A 70 -15.14 3.95 -12.86
N HIS A 71 -15.30 4.90 -11.96
CA HIS A 71 -14.19 5.58 -11.29
C HIS A 71 -14.53 6.01 -9.89
N THR A 72 -13.57 5.87 -8.95
CA THR A 72 -13.53 6.56 -7.65
C THR A 72 -12.37 7.54 -7.66
N ARG A 73 -12.65 8.78 -7.26
CA ARG A 73 -11.71 9.90 -7.39
C ARG A 73 -11.10 10.28 -6.04
N TRP A 74 -9.79 10.49 -6.05
CA TRP A 74 -9.05 11.29 -5.11
C TRP A 74 -8.68 12.60 -5.82
N ALA A 75 -9.18 13.74 -5.34
CA ALA A 75 -9.06 15.01 -6.05
C ALA A 75 -7.61 15.54 -6.00
N THR A 76 -6.99 15.68 -7.17
CA THR A 76 -5.71 16.36 -7.38
C THR A 76 -5.90 17.72 -8.04
N HIS A 77 -6.68 17.78 -9.13
CA HIS A 77 -7.03 18.99 -9.87
C HIS A 77 -8.55 19.24 -9.88
N GLY A 78 -8.98 20.41 -9.47
CA GLY A 78 -10.38 20.78 -9.34
C GLY A 78 -11.03 20.25 -8.06
N ARG A 79 -12.00 21.00 -7.53
CA ARG A 79 -12.71 20.69 -6.28
C ARG A 79 -13.47 19.35 -6.38
N PRO A 80 -13.74 18.66 -5.25
CA PRO A 80 -14.51 17.40 -5.25
C PRO A 80 -16.02 17.67 -5.44
N THR A 81 -16.39 18.15 -6.61
CA THR A 81 -17.76 18.40 -7.05
C THR A 81 -18.24 17.30 -7.99
N GLU A 82 -19.57 17.22 -8.22
CA GLU A 82 -20.13 16.28 -9.18
C GLU A 82 -19.68 16.57 -10.62
N GLU A 83 -19.45 17.84 -10.96
CA GLU A 83 -18.97 18.28 -12.27
C GLU A 83 -17.54 17.82 -12.55
N ASN A 84 -16.68 17.84 -11.52
CA ASN A 84 -15.30 17.39 -11.57
C ASN A 84 -15.13 15.88 -11.31
N ALA A 85 -16.24 15.14 -11.06
CA ALA A 85 -16.21 13.69 -10.92
C ALA A 85 -16.06 13.01 -12.29
N HIS A 86 -15.27 11.92 -12.34
CA HIS A 86 -15.19 11.05 -13.52
C HIS A 86 -16.45 10.17 -13.64
N PRO A 87 -16.80 9.68 -14.84
CA PRO A 87 -16.16 9.85 -16.16
C PRO A 87 -16.37 11.25 -16.75
N HIS A 88 -15.36 11.78 -17.44
CA HIS A 88 -15.48 13.00 -18.26
C HIS A 88 -15.90 12.68 -19.68
N ARG A 89 -16.56 13.62 -20.35
CA ARG A 89 -17.05 13.45 -21.72
C ARG A 89 -16.59 14.56 -22.64
N SER A 90 -16.46 14.26 -23.93
CA SER A 90 -16.29 15.27 -24.98
C SER A 90 -17.46 16.23 -25.06
N ALA A 91 -17.27 17.39 -25.70
CA ALA A 91 -18.30 18.42 -25.86
C ALA A 91 -19.55 17.90 -26.58
N ASP A 92 -19.38 17.06 -27.60
CA ASP A 92 -20.46 16.40 -28.36
C ASP A 92 -21.06 15.18 -27.66
N GLY A 93 -20.46 14.74 -26.54
CA GLY A 93 -20.91 13.61 -25.74
C GLY A 93 -20.64 12.24 -26.35
N GLN A 94 -19.87 12.16 -27.45
CA GLN A 94 -19.60 10.89 -28.15
C GLN A 94 -18.45 10.08 -27.55
N VAL A 95 -17.56 10.71 -26.77
CA VAL A 95 -16.42 10.06 -26.11
C VAL A 95 -16.50 10.29 -24.62
N VAL A 96 -16.27 9.25 -23.83
CA VAL A 96 -16.13 9.32 -22.37
C VAL A 96 -14.85 8.64 -21.92
N ALA A 97 -14.21 9.19 -20.88
CA ALA A 97 -12.99 8.63 -20.32
C ALA A 97 -12.93 8.76 -18.79
N VAL A 98 -12.19 7.83 -18.18
CA VAL A 98 -11.74 7.86 -16.79
C VAL A 98 -10.22 7.83 -16.75
N HIS A 99 -9.62 8.44 -15.73
CA HIS A 99 -8.18 8.63 -15.64
C HIS A 99 -7.72 8.59 -14.18
N ASN A 100 -6.65 7.82 -13.93
CA ASN A 100 -5.82 7.88 -12.75
C ASN A 100 -4.47 8.47 -13.15
N GLY A 101 -4.05 9.54 -12.53
CA GLY A 101 -2.78 10.21 -12.84
C GLY A 101 -2.93 11.72 -12.96
N ILE A 102 -1.96 12.33 -13.63
CA ILE A 102 -1.91 13.78 -13.89
C ILE A 102 -1.37 13.98 -15.31
N PHE A 103 -2.06 14.77 -16.13
CA PHE A 103 -1.54 15.29 -17.38
C PHE A 103 -0.86 16.63 -17.15
N GLU A 104 0.46 16.65 -17.18
CA GLU A 104 1.26 17.83 -16.86
C GLU A 104 1.08 18.96 -17.88
N ASN A 105 0.91 18.62 -19.15
CA ASN A 105 0.73 19.58 -20.26
C ASN A 105 -0.74 19.94 -20.54
N PHE A 106 -1.67 19.64 -19.61
CA PHE A 106 -3.12 19.82 -19.85
C PHE A 106 -3.54 21.27 -20.13
N LEU A 107 -2.84 22.27 -19.57
CA LEU A 107 -3.15 23.68 -19.79
C LEU A 107 -2.90 24.09 -21.24
N GLU A 108 -1.80 23.62 -21.83
CA GLU A 108 -1.42 23.88 -23.22
C GLU A 108 -2.42 23.22 -24.18
N LEU A 109 -2.72 21.93 -23.95
CA LEU A 109 -3.69 21.17 -24.73
C LEU A 109 -5.09 21.77 -24.65
N ARG A 110 -5.49 22.21 -23.48
CA ARG A 110 -6.78 22.88 -23.28
C ARG A 110 -6.88 24.22 -24.04
N ALA A 111 -5.80 25.00 -24.04
CA ALA A 111 -5.74 26.25 -24.81
C ALA A 111 -5.83 26.01 -26.32
N GLU A 112 -5.10 25.00 -26.84
CA GLU A 112 -5.14 24.59 -28.24
C GLU A 112 -6.56 24.14 -28.65
N LEU A 113 -7.17 23.24 -27.87
CA LEU A 113 -8.51 22.72 -28.17
C LEU A 113 -9.57 23.82 -28.11
N LYS A 114 -9.46 24.78 -27.19
CA LYS A 114 -10.34 25.95 -27.14
C LYS A 114 -10.16 26.84 -28.39
N ALA A 115 -8.92 27.03 -28.83
CA ALA A 115 -8.66 27.77 -30.07
C ALA A 115 -9.22 27.05 -31.32
N ALA A 116 -9.31 25.72 -31.29
CA ALA A 116 -9.97 24.90 -32.31
C ALA A 116 -11.52 24.87 -32.18
N GLY A 117 -12.10 25.56 -31.20
CA GLY A 117 -13.55 25.68 -31.01
C GLY A 117 -14.18 24.65 -30.06
N GLU A 118 -13.37 23.81 -29.41
CA GLU A 118 -13.88 22.84 -28.43
C GLU A 118 -14.19 23.51 -27.08
N THR A 119 -15.13 22.94 -26.32
CA THR A 119 -15.60 23.48 -25.05
C THR A 119 -15.35 22.49 -23.92
N PHE A 120 -15.16 23.04 -22.71
CA PHE A 120 -14.88 22.31 -21.48
C PHE A 120 -15.89 22.65 -20.41
N ARG A 121 -16.22 21.67 -19.55
CA ARG A 121 -17.22 21.80 -18.47
C ARG A 121 -16.60 21.71 -17.09
N SER A 122 -15.49 20.96 -16.95
CA SER A 122 -14.83 20.73 -15.68
C SER A 122 -13.52 21.53 -15.53
N GLU A 123 -13.00 21.55 -14.32
CA GLU A 123 -11.69 22.13 -14.00
C GLU A 123 -10.56 21.11 -14.08
N THR A 124 -10.88 19.83 -14.38
CA THR A 124 -9.89 18.73 -14.34
C THR A 124 -9.00 18.69 -15.59
N ASP A 125 -7.81 18.18 -15.42
CA ASP A 125 -6.88 17.84 -16.51
C ASP A 125 -7.46 16.76 -17.42
N THR A 126 -8.13 15.77 -16.84
CA THR A 126 -8.69 14.59 -17.51
C THR A 126 -9.64 14.92 -18.65
N GLU A 127 -10.45 15.98 -18.54
CA GLU A 127 -11.42 16.35 -19.59
C GLU A 127 -10.73 16.64 -20.93
N CYS A 128 -9.45 17.04 -20.92
CA CYS A 128 -8.68 17.26 -22.14
C CYS A 128 -8.61 16.00 -23.00
N PHE A 129 -8.57 14.81 -22.40
CA PHE A 129 -8.42 13.56 -23.14
C PHE A 129 -9.62 13.21 -24.02
N PRO A 130 -10.87 13.05 -23.50
CA PRO A 130 -12.02 12.74 -24.34
C PRO A 130 -12.34 13.85 -25.33
N VAL A 131 -12.04 15.11 -25.01
CA VAL A 131 -12.20 16.25 -25.95
C VAL A 131 -11.19 16.13 -27.09
N MET A 132 -9.92 15.79 -26.81
CA MET A 132 -8.88 15.56 -27.83
C MET A 132 -9.25 14.39 -28.74
N VAL A 133 -9.68 13.25 -28.19
CA VAL A 133 -10.09 12.08 -28.97
C VAL A 133 -11.24 12.46 -29.93
N SER A 134 -12.30 13.13 -29.42
CA SER A 134 -13.41 13.57 -30.25
C SER A 134 -12.97 14.56 -31.33
N TYR A 135 -12.08 15.51 -31.02
CA TYR A 135 -11.53 16.47 -31.98
C TYR A 135 -10.78 15.77 -33.11
N LEU A 136 -9.92 14.79 -32.80
CA LEU A 136 -9.18 14.01 -33.80
C LEU A 136 -10.13 13.15 -34.67
N MET A 137 -11.20 12.59 -34.08
CA MET A 137 -12.21 11.87 -34.85
C MET A 137 -12.97 12.78 -35.84
N LYS A 138 -13.27 14.03 -35.46
CA LYS A 138 -13.84 15.04 -36.37
C LYS A 138 -12.92 15.36 -37.53
N GLN A 139 -11.60 15.13 -37.38
CA GLN A 139 -10.61 15.25 -38.47
C GLN A 139 -10.47 13.99 -39.33
N GLY A 140 -11.33 12.98 -39.13
CA GLY A 140 -11.38 11.76 -39.93
C GLY A 140 -10.56 10.59 -39.40
N ARG A 141 -10.04 10.65 -38.19
CA ARG A 141 -9.41 9.50 -37.51
C ARG A 141 -10.48 8.52 -37.05
N SER A 142 -10.20 7.23 -37.13
CA SER A 142 -10.98 6.20 -36.44
C SER A 142 -10.83 6.36 -34.91
N PHE A 143 -11.71 5.75 -34.12
CA PHE A 143 -11.63 5.82 -32.65
C PHE A 143 -10.30 5.31 -32.10
N SER A 144 -9.78 4.16 -32.59
CA SER A 144 -8.48 3.61 -32.17
C SER A 144 -7.30 4.51 -32.59
N GLU A 145 -7.33 5.12 -33.80
CA GLU A 145 -6.30 6.05 -34.23
C GLU A 145 -6.32 7.34 -33.41
N ALA A 146 -7.51 7.92 -33.19
CA ALA A 146 -7.69 9.13 -32.37
C ALA A 146 -7.23 8.91 -30.93
N PHE A 147 -7.58 7.76 -30.33
CA PHE A 147 -7.13 7.38 -28.99
C PHE A 147 -5.60 7.32 -28.92
N ARG A 148 -4.97 6.58 -29.84
CA ARG A 148 -3.51 6.44 -29.89
C ARG A 148 -2.79 7.78 -30.09
N GLU A 149 -3.28 8.62 -31.02
CA GLU A 149 -2.73 9.95 -31.26
C GLU A 149 -2.90 10.86 -30.04
N ALA A 150 -4.07 10.82 -29.37
CA ALA A 150 -4.30 11.56 -28.13
C ALA A 150 -3.35 11.11 -27.01
N VAL A 151 -3.16 9.81 -26.79
CA VAL A 151 -2.20 9.27 -25.81
C VAL A 151 -0.78 9.78 -26.11
N GLY A 152 -0.36 9.79 -27.38
CA GLY A 152 0.97 10.27 -27.79
C GLY A 152 1.20 11.76 -27.58
N ARG A 153 0.13 12.54 -27.31
CA ARG A 153 0.20 13.99 -27.03
C ARG A 153 0.12 14.35 -25.56
N MET A 154 -0.20 13.37 -24.69
CA MET A 154 -0.29 13.60 -23.24
C MET A 154 1.08 13.40 -22.59
N ASP A 155 1.54 14.40 -21.88
CA ASP A 155 2.70 14.31 -20.99
C ASP A 155 2.26 14.03 -19.57
N GLY A 156 2.99 13.19 -18.84
CA GLY A 156 2.71 12.84 -17.44
C GLY A 156 2.46 11.35 -17.21
N ILE A 157 1.79 11.05 -16.12
CA ILE A 157 1.48 9.67 -15.73
C ILE A 157 -0.03 9.42 -15.84
N TYR A 158 -0.39 8.26 -16.39
CA TYR A 158 -1.80 7.93 -16.61
C TYR A 158 -2.11 6.43 -16.60
N ALA A 159 -3.27 6.10 -16.07
CA ALA A 159 -4.04 4.90 -16.40
C ALA A 159 -5.40 5.38 -16.92
N LEU A 160 -5.73 5.02 -18.16
CA LEU A 160 -6.88 5.51 -18.91
C LEU A 160 -7.82 4.38 -19.29
N ALA A 161 -9.13 4.65 -19.26
CA ALA A 161 -10.11 3.87 -19.99
C ALA A 161 -11.09 4.80 -20.72
N CYS A 162 -11.40 4.47 -21.97
CA CYS A 162 -12.17 5.30 -22.88
C CYS A 162 -13.20 4.49 -23.65
N LEU A 163 -14.40 5.06 -23.83
CA LEU A 163 -15.50 4.51 -24.62
C LEU A 163 -15.92 5.50 -25.71
N HIS A 164 -16.45 4.96 -26.80
CA HIS A 164 -17.11 5.74 -27.85
C HIS A 164 -18.57 5.30 -28.02
N ALA A 165 -19.48 6.26 -28.17
CA ALA A 165 -20.92 6.01 -28.15
C ALA A 165 -21.42 5.12 -29.31
N THR A 166 -20.76 5.14 -30.46
CA THR A 166 -21.11 4.32 -31.63
C THR A 166 -20.26 3.05 -31.77
N ASP A 167 -19.38 2.79 -30.79
CA ASP A 167 -18.55 1.59 -30.75
C ASP A 167 -18.82 0.82 -29.43
N PRO A 168 -19.92 0.06 -29.35
CA PRO A 168 -20.36 -0.58 -28.10
C PRO A 168 -19.60 -1.89 -27.80
N ASP A 169 -18.68 -2.30 -28.67
CA ASP A 169 -18.05 -3.63 -28.59
C ASP A 169 -16.61 -3.58 -28.06
N ARG A 170 -16.14 -2.38 -27.64
CA ARG A 170 -14.78 -2.28 -27.10
C ARG A 170 -14.60 -1.18 -26.05
N ILE A 171 -13.57 -1.40 -25.21
CA ILE A 171 -12.98 -0.39 -24.32
C ILE A 171 -11.55 -0.17 -24.81
N LEU A 172 -11.14 1.10 -24.99
CA LEU A 172 -9.74 1.44 -25.20
C LEU A 172 -9.12 1.86 -23.88
N ALA A 173 -7.90 1.39 -23.61
CA ALA A 173 -7.18 1.70 -22.38
C ALA A 173 -5.70 1.97 -22.67
N ALA A 174 -5.05 2.72 -21.78
CA ALA A 174 -3.62 2.98 -21.86
C ALA A 174 -3.02 3.13 -20.47
N ARG A 175 -1.74 2.79 -20.32
CA ARG A 175 -1.02 2.87 -19.06
C ARG A 175 0.37 3.49 -19.22
N SER A 176 0.69 4.40 -18.29
CA SER A 176 2.03 4.91 -18.02
C SER A 176 2.10 5.37 -16.56
N GLY A 177 2.78 4.62 -15.67
CA GLY A 177 2.88 4.86 -14.23
C GLY A 177 1.78 4.15 -13.42
N PRO A 178 0.59 4.71 -13.17
CA PRO A 178 -0.43 4.09 -12.32
C PRO A 178 -0.84 2.70 -12.80
N PRO A 179 -1.13 1.73 -11.90
CA PRO A 179 -1.42 0.36 -12.29
C PRO A 179 -2.73 0.24 -13.06
N LEU A 180 -2.72 -0.68 -14.04
CA LEU A 180 -3.89 -1.10 -14.79
C LEU A 180 -3.77 -2.59 -15.12
N VAL A 181 -4.83 -3.35 -14.85
CA VAL A 181 -4.85 -4.82 -14.91
C VAL A 181 -6.07 -5.27 -15.71
N LEU A 182 -5.87 -6.22 -16.60
CA LEU A 182 -6.95 -6.89 -17.33
C LEU A 182 -7.36 -8.16 -16.59
N GLY A 183 -8.66 -8.44 -16.54
CA GLY A 183 -9.22 -9.72 -16.10
C GLY A 183 -9.82 -10.46 -17.28
N LEU A 184 -9.42 -11.72 -17.48
CA LEU A 184 -9.90 -12.55 -18.58
C LEU A 184 -10.93 -13.56 -18.06
N GLY A 185 -12.22 -13.29 -18.31
CA GLY A 185 -13.34 -14.16 -18.03
C GLY A 185 -13.75 -15.02 -19.24
N ASP A 186 -14.91 -15.65 -19.17
CA ASP A 186 -15.46 -16.50 -20.20
C ASP A 186 -16.56 -15.74 -20.95
N GLY A 187 -16.22 -15.21 -22.14
CA GLY A 187 -17.09 -14.30 -22.91
C GLY A 187 -17.28 -12.93 -22.25
N GLU A 188 -16.34 -12.54 -21.41
CA GLU A 188 -16.31 -11.25 -20.72
C GLU A 188 -14.87 -10.84 -20.38
N THR A 189 -14.62 -9.56 -20.41
CA THR A 189 -13.30 -8.98 -20.10
C THR A 189 -13.46 -7.80 -19.14
N PHE A 190 -12.54 -7.72 -18.22
CA PHE A 190 -12.52 -6.72 -17.15
C PHE A 190 -11.28 -5.85 -17.24
N LEU A 191 -11.38 -4.62 -16.77
CA LEU A 191 -10.28 -3.70 -16.57
C LEU A 191 -10.36 -3.15 -15.15
N ALA A 192 -9.26 -3.10 -14.43
CA ALA A 192 -9.25 -2.47 -13.12
C ALA A 192 -7.87 -1.89 -12.78
N SER A 193 -7.83 -0.91 -11.90
CA SER A 193 -6.58 -0.37 -11.36
C SER A 193 -5.96 -1.24 -10.26
N ASP A 194 -6.61 -2.35 -9.88
CA ASP A 194 -6.13 -3.34 -8.90
C ASP A 194 -6.72 -4.72 -9.24
N VAL A 195 -6.14 -5.79 -8.71
CA VAL A 195 -6.67 -7.15 -8.89
C VAL A 195 -7.92 -7.43 -8.04
N VAL A 196 -8.10 -6.74 -6.91
CA VAL A 196 -9.19 -7.00 -5.96
C VAL A 196 -10.58 -6.94 -6.60
N PRO A 197 -10.93 -5.94 -7.44
CA PRO A 197 -12.21 -5.91 -8.16
C PRO A 197 -12.45 -7.09 -9.09
N LEU A 198 -11.37 -7.73 -9.57
CA LEU A 198 -11.43 -8.80 -10.56
C LEU A 198 -11.67 -10.18 -9.93
N LEU A 199 -11.22 -10.37 -8.68
CA LEU A 199 -11.21 -11.66 -7.99
C LEU A 199 -12.59 -12.36 -7.90
N PRO A 200 -13.74 -11.65 -7.73
CA PRO A 200 -15.06 -12.28 -7.76
C PRO A 200 -15.44 -12.86 -9.13
N HIS A 201 -14.79 -12.44 -10.21
CA HIS A 201 -15.13 -12.78 -11.58
C HIS A 201 -14.09 -13.68 -12.25
N THR A 202 -12.81 -13.38 -12.07
CA THR A 202 -11.71 -14.16 -12.64
C THR A 202 -10.43 -14.02 -11.82
N ARG A 203 -9.61 -15.08 -11.86
CA ARG A 203 -8.24 -15.07 -11.31
C ARG A 203 -7.18 -14.97 -12.42
N ARG A 204 -7.59 -15.05 -13.69
CA ARG A 204 -6.69 -14.91 -14.84
C ARG A 204 -6.53 -13.45 -15.17
N VAL A 205 -5.33 -12.91 -14.95
CA VAL A 205 -5.07 -11.48 -15.11
C VAL A 205 -3.84 -11.21 -15.98
N VAL A 206 -3.84 -10.04 -16.60
CA VAL A 206 -2.68 -9.51 -17.33
C VAL A 206 -2.35 -8.14 -16.75
N PHE A 207 -1.14 -7.99 -16.23
CA PHE A 207 -0.65 -6.69 -15.77
C PHE A 207 -0.08 -5.91 -16.95
N LEU A 208 -0.60 -4.70 -17.18
CA LEU A 208 -0.07 -3.83 -18.22
C LEU A 208 1.25 -3.20 -17.79
N GLU A 209 2.10 -2.90 -18.76
CA GLU A 209 3.36 -2.18 -18.59
C GLU A 209 3.27 -0.74 -19.09
N ASP A 210 4.25 0.09 -18.73
CA ASP A 210 4.30 1.47 -19.19
C ASP A 210 4.40 1.52 -20.72
N GLY A 211 3.55 2.35 -21.33
CA GLY A 211 3.42 2.49 -22.77
C GLY A 211 2.52 1.45 -23.45
N ASP A 212 1.86 0.57 -22.68
CA ASP A 212 0.85 -0.33 -23.24
C ASP A 212 -0.44 0.42 -23.56
N LEU A 213 -0.94 0.23 -24.78
CA LEU A 213 -2.27 0.58 -25.23
C LEU A 213 -3.07 -0.70 -25.42
N VAL A 214 -4.34 -0.69 -25.05
CA VAL A 214 -5.16 -1.92 -25.03
C VAL A 214 -6.49 -1.67 -25.72
N GLU A 215 -6.90 -2.64 -26.53
CA GLU A 215 -8.25 -2.79 -27.03
C GLU A 215 -8.88 -4.02 -26.38
N LEU A 216 -9.87 -3.79 -25.51
CA LEU A 216 -10.63 -4.85 -24.84
C LEU A 216 -11.93 -5.11 -25.59
N THR A 217 -12.23 -6.37 -25.83
CA THR A 217 -13.50 -6.87 -26.37
C THR A 217 -14.06 -7.96 -25.46
N ARG A 218 -15.26 -8.47 -25.74
CA ARG A 218 -15.83 -9.61 -24.99
C ARG A 218 -14.97 -10.87 -25.06
N ASP A 219 -14.25 -11.04 -26.18
CA ASP A 219 -13.48 -12.25 -26.46
C ASP A 219 -12.04 -12.19 -25.95
N GLY A 220 -11.64 -11.05 -25.39
CA GLY A 220 -10.30 -10.84 -24.82
C GLY A 220 -9.74 -9.45 -25.08
N ALA A 221 -8.42 -9.31 -25.03
CA ALA A 221 -7.72 -8.03 -25.18
C ALA A 221 -6.56 -8.17 -26.14
N ARG A 222 -6.30 -7.11 -26.90
CA ARG A 222 -5.09 -6.93 -27.70
C ARG A 222 -4.29 -5.77 -27.14
N ILE A 223 -2.98 -5.94 -27.07
CA ILE A 223 -2.07 -4.95 -26.46
C ILE A 223 -1.11 -4.45 -27.53
N TYR A 224 -0.93 -3.14 -27.59
CA TYR A 224 -0.11 -2.45 -28.57
C TYR A 224 0.83 -1.47 -27.90
N ARG A 225 1.87 -1.07 -28.63
CA ARG A 225 2.69 0.11 -28.33
C ARG A 225 2.16 1.34 -29.08
N LEU A 226 2.68 2.52 -28.73
CA LEU A 226 2.30 3.78 -29.38
C LEU A 226 2.59 3.78 -30.89
N ASP A 227 3.62 3.06 -31.34
CA ASP A 227 3.97 2.88 -32.75
C ASP A 227 3.02 1.92 -33.49
N GLY A 228 2.08 1.29 -32.77
CA GLY A 228 1.11 0.33 -33.31
C GLY A 228 1.60 -1.11 -33.35
N SER A 229 2.80 -1.41 -32.88
CA SER A 229 3.29 -2.79 -32.75
C SER A 229 2.52 -3.55 -31.68
N GLU A 230 2.07 -4.76 -31.99
CA GLU A 230 1.38 -5.64 -31.04
C GLU A 230 2.40 -6.29 -30.08
N VAL A 231 2.05 -6.39 -28.81
CA VAL A 231 2.88 -7.00 -27.77
C VAL A 231 2.08 -8.01 -26.96
N GLU A 232 2.72 -9.09 -26.59
CA GLU A 232 2.15 -10.10 -25.70
C GLU A 232 2.57 -9.83 -24.26
N ARG A 233 1.63 -10.08 -23.31
CA ARG A 233 1.87 -10.03 -21.87
C ARG A 233 1.49 -11.35 -21.24
N PRO A 234 2.23 -11.82 -20.21
CA PRO A 234 1.92 -13.08 -19.56
C PRO A 234 0.58 -13.01 -18.85
N VAL A 235 -0.23 -14.07 -19.01
CA VAL A 235 -1.42 -14.28 -18.21
C VAL A 235 -1.01 -14.94 -16.90
N LEU A 236 -1.26 -14.27 -15.79
CA LEU A 236 -0.98 -14.78 -14.44
C LEU A 236 -2.26 -15.25 -13.77
N THR A 237 -2.14 -16.27 -12.92
CA THR A 237 -3.24 -16.72 -12.06
C THR A 237 -3.02 -16.22 -10.64
N ILE A 238 -3.95 -15.40 -10.15
CA ILE A 238 -3.87 -14.85 -8.80
C ILE A 238 -4.27 -15.95 -7.79
N PRO A 239 -3.40 -16.25 -6.80
CA PRO A 239 -3.63 -17.32 -5.85
C PRO A 239 -4.60 -16.96 -4.70
N TYR A 240 -5.03 -15.70 -4.60
CA TYR A 240 -5.88 -15.24 -3.49
C TYR A 240 -7.30 -15.74 -3.61
N ASP A 241 -7.89 -16.09 -2.46
CA ASP A 241 -9.32 -16.37 -2.34
C ASP A 241 -10.11 -15.05 -2.36
N PRO A 242 -11.17 -14.90 -3.16
CA PRO A 242 -12.05 -13.73 -3.12
C PRO A 242 -12.59 -13.43 -1.71
N VAL A 243 -12.90 -14.46 -0.91
CA VAL A 243 -13.38 -14.33 0.48
C VAL A 243 -12.34 -13.61 1.37
N ALA A 244 -11.06 -13.73 1.05
CA ALA A 244 -10.01 -13.04 1.80
C ALA A 244 -10.12 -11.49 1.71
N ALA A 245 -10.75 -10.96 0.67
CA ALA A 245 -10.99 -9.53 0.48
C ALA A 245 -12.30 -9.03 1.12
N GLU A 246 -13.03 -9.88 1.86
CA GLU A 246 -14.26 -9.52 2.57
C GLU A 246 -13.98 -9.24 4.06
N LYS A 247 -14.86 -8.47 4.72
CA LYS A 247 -14.73 -8.18 6.17
C LYS A 247 -14.94 -9.43 7.05
N GLY A 248 -15.60 -10.44 6.54
CA GLY A 248 -15.99 -11.59 7.35
C GLY A 248 -16.91 -11.17 8.50
N GLY A 249 -16.67 -11.68 9.70
CA GLY A 249 -17.43 -11.30 10.91
C GLY A 249 -16.95 -10.03 11.61
N TYR A 250 -15.96 -9.31 11.07
CA TYR A 250 -15.36 -8.13 11.71
C TYR A 250 -16.09 -6.84 11.35
N LYS A 251 -16.08 -5.88 12.26
CA LYS A 251 -16.69 -4.57 12.05
C LYS A 251 -15.92 -3.75 10.99
N HIS A 252 -14.59 -3.84 10.99
CA HIS A 252 -13.69 -3.08 10.13
C HIS A 252 -12.63 -3.99 9.49
N PHE A 253 -12.12 -3.61 8.31
CA PHE A 253 -10.99 -4.31 7.67
C PHE A 253 -9.75 -4.26 8.55
N MET A 254 -9.41 -3.11 9.12
CA MET A 254 -8.25 -2.99 10.01
C MET A 254 -8.32 -3.97 11.18
N GLN A 255 -9.51 -4.13 11.81
CA GLN A 255 -9.68 -5.12 12.87
C GLN A 255 -9.39 -6.53 12.37
N LYS A 256 -10.02 -6.93 11.26
CA LYS A 256 -9.76 -8.23 10.61
C LYS A 256 -8.27 -8.44 10.38
N GLU A 257 -7.62 -7.48 9.77
CA GLU A 257 -6.21 -7.55 9.37
C GLU A 257 -5.26 -7.62 10.58
N ILE A 258 -5.60 -7.00 11.71
CA ILE A 258 -4.86 -7.18 12.96
C ILE A 258 -4.98 -8.63 13.47
N PHE A 259 -6.19 -9.20 13.46
CA PHE A 259 -6.43 -10.57 13.92
C PHE A 259 -5.97 -11.64 12.92
N GLU A 260 -5.75 -11.30 11.65
CA GLU A 260 -5.20 -12.19 10.63
C GLU A 260 -3.66 -12.32 10.69
N GLN A 261 -2.97 -11.56 11.51
CA GLN A 261 -1.50 -11.57 11.56
C GLN A 261 -0.90 -12.95 11.85
N PRO A 262 -1.44 -13.82 12.72
CA PRO A 262 -0.95 -15.17 12.90
C PRO A 262 -0.96 -15.97 11.59
N GLN A 263 -2.07 -15.93 10.85
CA GLN A 263 -2.20 -16.60 9.57
C GLN A 263 -1.31 -15.99 8.48
N ALA A 264 -1.23 -14.66 8.45
CA ALA A 264 -0.35 -13.94 7.51
C ALA A 264 1.11 -14.31 7.71
N LEU A 265 1.58 -14.41 8.96
CA LEU A 265 2.94 -14.89 9.26
C LEU A 265 3.14 -16.36 8.86
N SER A 266 2.17 -17.23 9.13
CA SER A 266 2.22 -18.63 8.71
C SER A 266 2.39 -18.73 7.19
N ASN A 267 1.64 -17.94 6.42
CA ASN A 267 1.74 -17.89 4.97
C ASN A 267 3.10 -17.35 4.49
N THR A 268 3.60 -16.29 5.16
CA THR A 268 4.91 -15.68 4.87
C THR A 268 6.06 -16.67 5.07
N LEU A 269 5.96 -17.47 6.12
CA LEU A 269 7.01 -18.39 6.55
C LEU A 269 6.91 -19.78 5.87
N LEU A 270 5.79 -20.06 5.19
CA LEU A 270 5.56 -21.32 4.49
C LEU A 270 6.68 -21.59 3.47
N ASN A 271 7.28 -22.76 3.53
CA ASN A 271 8.43 -23.19 2.71
C ASN A 271 9.70 -22.33 2.87
N ARG A 272 9.77 -21.45 3.87
CA ARG A 272 10.94 -20.59 4.14
C ARG A 272 11.67 -20.93 5.45
N LEU A 273 11.14 -21.86 6.23
CA LEU A 273 11.75 -22.33 7.45
C LEU A 273 12.26 -23.78 7.23
N PRO A 274 13.54 -23.99 7.03
CA PRO A 274 14.12 -25.33 6.87
C PRO A 274 13.96 -26.13 8.15
N LEU A 275 13.73 -27.45 8.03
CA LEU A 275 13.56 -28.34 9.20
C LEU A 275 14.87 -28.55 9.96
N ASP A 276 15.99 -28.59 9.26
CA ASP A 276 17.34 -28.95 9.70
C ASP A 276 18.33 -27.76 9.69
N ALA A 277 17.86 -26.56 9.43
CA ALA A 277 18.65 -25.32 9.48
C ALA A 277 19.88 -25.26 8.56
N GLU A 278 19.98 -26.12 7.54
CA GLU A 278 21.14 -26.13 6.65
C GLU A 278 21.26 -24.83 5.83
N SER A 279 20.19 -24.34 5.23
CA SER A 279 20.20 -23.06 4.50
C SER A 279 18.84 -22.38 4.54
N ILE A 280 18.84 -21.03 4.56
CA ILE A 280 17.60 -20.25 4.47
C ILE A 280 17.09 -20.30 3.01
N PRO A 281 15.91 -20.89 2.73
CA PRO A 281 15.39 -21.06 1.38
C PRO A 281 14.72 -19.79 0.88
N LEU A 282 15.51 -18.73 0.67
CA LEU A 282 15.10 -17.55 -0.07
C LEU A 282 15.63 -17.69 -1.50
N ASP A 283 14.72 -17.85 -2.45
CA ASP A 283 15.04 -17.89 -3.87
C ASP A 283 15.35 -16.47 -4.37
N LEU A 284 16.64 -16.17 -4.45
CA LEU A 284 17.16 -14.89 -4.92
C LEU A 284 18.04 -15.14 -6.14
N PRO A 285 17.94 -14.34 -7.21
CA PRO A 285 18.77 -14.48 -8.40
C PRO A 285 20.21 -13.99 -8.16
N PHE A 286 20.64 -13.92 -6.91
CA PHE A 286 21.97 -13.51 -6.49
C PHE A 286 22.80 -14.74 -6.14
N THR A 287 24.04 -14.79 -6.64
CA THR A 287 24.98 -15.86 -6.26
C THR A 287 25.38 -15.73 -4.80
N ASP A 288 25.70 -16.86 -4.13
CA ASP A 288 26.21 -16.83 -2.76
C ASP A 288 27.48 -15.98 -2.64
N GLN A 289 28.35 -15.99 -3.68
CA GLN A 289 29.51 -15.11 -3.73
C GLN A 289 29.13 -13.63 -3.73
N TYR A 290 28.12 -13.21 -4.51
CA TYR A 290 27.65 -11.82 -4.48
C TYR A 290 27.14 -11.44 -3.09
N LEU A 291 26.36 -12.30 -2.44
CA LEU A 291 25.85 -12.05 -1.09
C LEU A 291 26.99 -12.00 -0.05
N ALA A 292 28.02 -12.85 -0.21
CA ALA A 292 29.19 -12.84 0.64
C ALA A 292 30.02 -11.55 0.48
N ASP A 293 30.14 -11.03 -0.74
CA ASP A 293 30.93 -9.83 -1.06
C ASP A 293 30.14 -8.52 -0.84
N LEU A 294 28.85 -8.61 -0.50
CA LEU A 294 28.00 -7.45 -0.32
C LEU A 294 28.55 -6.50 0.74
N ALA A 295 28.89 -5.27 0.35
CA ALA A 295 29.54 -4.30 1.22
C ALA A 295 28.54 -3.39 1.93
N ARG A 296 27.45 -3.03 1.26
CA ARG A 296 26.47 -2.06 1.73
C ARG A 296 25.07 -2.33 1.22
N ILE A 297 24.08 -2.02 2.04
CA ILE A 297 22.67 -2.05 1.67
C ILE A 297 22.08 -0.66 1.90
N HIS A 298 21.31 -0.15 0.94
CA HIS A 298 20.40 0.96 1.18
C HIS A 298 18.97 0.41 1.16
N ILE A 299 18.18 0.76 2.18
CA ILE A 299 16.75 0.45 2.25
C ILE A 299 15.98 1.74 1.99
N VAL A 300 15.07 1.72 1.02
CA VAL A 300 14.23 2.85 0.66
C VAL A 300 12.76 2.47 0.79
N ALA A 301 11.99 3.28 1.48
CA ALA A 301 10.58 3.03 1.72
C ALA A 301 9.84 4.29 2.19
N CYS A 302 8.52 4.20 2.32
CA CYS A 302 7.65 5.26 2.86
C CYS A 302 6.85 4.75 4.05
N GLY A 303 6.58 5.63 5.03
CA GLY A 303 5.66 5.35 6.15
C GLY A 303 6.00 4.09 6.94
N THR A 304 5.01 3.23 7.15
CA THR A 304 5.13 1.96 7.87
C THR A 304 6.25 1.06 7.34
N SER A 305 6.43 1.00 6.01
CA SER A 305 7.51 0.22 5.39
C SER A 305 8.90 0.80 5.68
N TRP A 306 9.01 2.11 5.87
CA TRP A 306 10.26 2.74 6.31
C TRP A 306 10.60 2.34 7.76
N HIS A 307 9.59 2.27 8.66
CA HIS A 307 9.80 1.73 10.00
C HIS A 307 10.25 0.26 9.98
N ALA A 308 9.70 -0.54 9.07
CA ALA A 308 10.19 -1.92 8.86
C ALA A 308 11.65 -1.92 8.42
N GLY A 309 12.04 -1.02 7.52
CA GLY A 309 13.43 -0.83 7.09
C GLY A 309 14.37 -0.49 8.23
N LEU A 310 13.95 0.34 9.19
CA LEU A 310 14.74 0.65 10.39
C LEU A 310 14.96 -0.60 11.27
N VAL A 311 13.96 -1.46 11.45
CA VAL A 311 14.13 -2.75 12.14
C VAL A 311 15.07 -3.64 11.32
N GLY A 312 14.89 -3.70 10.01
CA GLY A 312 15.75 -4.44 9.08
C GLY A 312 17.22 -4.03 9.19
N LYS A 313 17.50 -2.73 9.37
CA LYS A 313 18.86 -2.23 9.63
C LYS A 313 19.48 -2.91 10.86
N PHE A 314 18.79 -2.92 12.00
CA PHE A 314 19.30 -3.58 13.21
C PHE A 314 19.58 -5.06 12.97
N LEU A 315 18.65 -5.77 12.32
CA LEU A 315 18.77 -7.19 12.03
C LEU A 315 19.95 -7.50 11.10
N ILE A 316 20.05 -6.81 9.97
CA ILE A 316 21.08 -7.04 8.95
C ILE A 316 22.47 -6.69 9.50
N GLU A 317 22.63 -5.52 10.11
CA GLU A 317 23.92 -5.10 10.68
C GLU A 317 24.40 -6.06 11.77
N GLN A 318 23.49 -6.58 12.59
CA GLN A 318 23.83 -7.49 13.68
C GLN A 318 24.18 -8.90 13.17
N LEU A 319 23.38 -9.45 12.25
CA LEU A 319 23.52 -10.83 11.82
C LEU A 319 24.53 -11.01 10.67
N SER A 320 24.58 -10.05 9.74
CA SER A 320 25.44 -10.14 8.55
C SER A 320 26.64 -9.21 8.55
N ARG A 321 26.72 -8.26 9.47
CA ARG A 321 27.77 -7.23 9.56
C ARG A 321 27.88 -6.38 8.30
N VAL A 322 26.84 -6.34 7.47
CA VAL A 322 26.73 -5.43 6.32
C VAL A 322 26.18 -4.10 6.79
N ALA A 323 26.86 -3.00 6.42
CA ALA A 323 26.38 -1.64 6.75
C ALA A 323 25.08 -1.32 6.02
N VAL A 324 24.09 -0.80 6.75
CA VAL A 324 22.76 -0.48 6.22
C VAL A 324 22.43 0.99 6.41
N GLU A 325 22.07 1.66 5.32
CA GLU A 325 21.47 2.98 5.33
C GLU A 325 19.96 2.85 5.06
N VAL A 326 19.14 3.56 5.82
CA VAL A 326 17.67 3.56 5.63
C VAL A 326 17.23 4.99 5.37
N ASP A 327 16.54 5.19 4.26
CA ASP A 327 16.13 6.53 3.84
C ASP A 327 14.64 6.56 3.45
N TYR A 328 14.04 7.74 3.57
CA TYR A 328 12.75 7.99 2.95
C TYR A 328 12.89 7.96 1.44
N ALA A 329 12.04 7.19 0.77
CA ALA A 329 12.12 7.06 -0.68
C ALA A 329 11.91 8.40 -1.41
N SER A 330 11.04 9.29 -0.86
CA SER A 330 10.82 10.65 -1.35
C SER A 330 12.09 11.50 -1.36
N GLU A 331 12.91 11.39 -0.30
CA GLU A 331 14.16 12.14 -0.19
C GLU A 331 15.29 11.50 -1.01
N TYR A 332 15.35 10.17 -1.00
CA TYR A 332 16.39 9.41 -1.68
C TYR A 332 16.43 9.71 -3.18
N ARG A 333 15.28 9.80 -3.83
CA ARG A 333 15.17 10.02 -5.28
C ARG A 333 15.74 11.37 -5.75
N TYR A 334 15.80 12.38 -4.88
CA TYR A 334 16.24 13.73 -5.23
C TYR A 334 17.62 14.13 -4.68
N ARG A 335 18.17 13.37 -3.71
CA ARG A 335 19.44 13.72 -3.10
C ARG A 335 20.69 13.26 -3.85
N GLU A 336 20.54 12.69 -5.05
CA GLU A 336 21.65 12.11 -5.82
C GLU A 336 22.48 11.10 -5.00
N PRO A 337 21.90 9.94 -4.62
CA PRO A 337 22.54 9.04 -3.67
C PRO A 337 23.89 8.53 -4.15
N VAL A 338 24.85 8.41 -3.23
CA VAL A 338 26.17 7.86 -3.52
C VAL A 338 26.09 6.35 -3.56
N ILE A 339 26.14 5.79 -4.76
CA ILE A 339 26.15 4.34 -4.99
C ILE A 339 27.59 3.87 -5.18
N GLN A 340 28.03 2.97 -4.32
CA GLN A 340 29.34 2.32 -4.43
C GLN A 340 29.19 0.94 -5.09
N PRO A 341 30.25 0.43 -5.76
CA PRO A 341 30.23 -0.96 -6.23
C PRO A 341 29.91 -1.94 -5.11
N GLY A 342 29.05 -2.94 -5.40
CA GLY A 342 28.58 -3.90 -4.39
C GLY A 342 27.49 -3.35 -3.45
N THR A 343 26.83 -2.24 -3.78
CA THR A 343 25.62 -1.77 -3.08
C THR A 343 24.39 -2.51 -3.58
N LEU A 344 23.57 -3.04 -2.68
CA LEU A 344 22.22 -3.54 -2.92
C LEU A 344 21.20 -2.51 -2.44
N ILE A 345 20.25 -2.16 -3.30
CA ILE A 345 19.08 -1.36 -2.91
C ILE A 345 17.92 -2.30 -2.60
N ILE A 346 17.28 -2.10 -1.46
CA ILE A 346 16.07 -2.81 -1.06
C ILE A 346 14.91 -1.82 -0.98
N GLY A 347 13.92 -1.97 -1.86
CA GLY A 347 12.66 -1.24 -1.76
C GLY A 347 11.64 -2.04 -0.97
N ILE A 348 11.09 -1.47 0.11
CA ILE A 348 10.04 -2.10 0.90
C ILE A 348 8.72 -1.40 0.62
N THR A 349 7.71 -2.15 0.18
CA THR A 349 6.39 -1.60 -0.15
C THR A 349 5.31 -2.67 0.00
N GLN A 350 4.14 -2.31 0.51
CA GLN A 350 3.00 -3.22 0.57
C GLN A 350 2.39 -3.42 -0.84
N SER A 351 2.06 -2.34 -1.52
CA SER A 351 1.36 -2.35 -2.82
C SER A 351 2.26 -2.65 -4.01
N GLY A 352 3.56 -2.32 -3.91
CA GLY A 352 4.48 -2.34 -5.04
C GLY A 352 4.24 -1.21 -6.06
N GLU A 353 3.40 -0.21 -5.71
CA GLU A 353 2.97 0.87 -6.60
C GLU A 353 3.24 2.27 -6.00
N THR A 354 3.98 2.35 -4.88
CA THR A 354 4.30 3.64 -4.24
C THR A 354 5.27 4.41 -5.11
N ALA A 355 4.84 5.58 -5.63
CA ALA A 355 5.57 6.38 -6.62
C ALA A 355 7.02 6.68 -6.19
N ASP A 356 7.20 7.18 -4.97
CA ASP A 356 8.53 7.52 -4.46
C ASP A 356 9.44 6.29 -4.34
N THR A 357 8.90 5.15 -3.85
CA THR A 357 9.70 3.92 -3.72
C THR A 357 10.14 3.41 -5.09
N LEU A 358 9.24 3.44 -6.08
CA LEU A 358 9.57 3.05 -7.46
C LEU A 358 10.61 3.97 -8.08
N ALA A 359 10.47 5.29 -7.88
CA ALA A 359 11.41 6.27 -8.40
C ALA A 359 12.79 6.13 -7.74
N ALA A 360 12.86 5.90 -6.42
CA ALA A 360 14.11 5.66 -5.70
C ALA A 360 14.82 4.39 -6.19
N LEU A 361 14.07 3.30 -6.42
CA LEU A 361 14.62 2.06 -6.99
C LEU A 361 15.15 2.27 -8.41
N LYS A 362 14.41 2.98 -9.25
CA LYS A 362 14.82 3.32 -10.62
C LYS A 362 16.08 4.18 -10.65
N GLU A 363 16.14 5.20 -9.79
CA GLU A 363 17.32 6.08 -9.66
C GLU A 363 18.57 5.31 -9.25
N ALA A 364 18.44 4.42 -8.25
CA ALA A 364 19.54 3.58 -7.80
C ALA A 364 20.01 2.59 -8.89
N ALA A 365 19.07 1.96 -9.59
CA ALA A 365 19.38 1.07 -10.72
C ALA A 365 20.12 1.80 -11.85
N ALA A 366 19.69 3.02 -12.20
CA ALA A 366 20.34 3.86 -13.21
C ALA A 366 21.79 4.21 -12.82
N ARG A 367 22.10 4.23 -11.52
CA ARG A 367 23.46 4.46 -10.98
C ARG A 367 24.25 3.16 -10.76
N GLY A 368 23.73 2.01 -11.22
CA GLY A 368 24.42 0.72 -11.20
C GLY A 368 24.25 -0.11 -9.93
N ALA A 369 23.31 0.22 -9.03
CA ALA A 369 22.95 -0.64 -7.92
C ALA A 369 22.11 -1.82 -8.39
N ARG A 370 22.31 -2.99 -7.78
CA ARG A 370 21.36 -4.11 -7.90
C ARG A 370 20.14 -3.85 -7.01
N THR A 371 18.98 -4.35 -7.41
CA THR A 371 17.70 -4.01 -6.78
C THR A 371 16.96 -5.24 -6.27
N LEU A 372 16.38 -5.12 -5.07
CA LEU A 372 15.51 -6.10 -4.44
C LEU A 372 14.22 -5.42 -3.98
N ALA A 373 13.07 -5.97 -4.31
CA ALA A 373 11.79 -5.56 -3.75
C ALA A 373 11.33 -6.53 -2.64
N ILE A 374 10.93 -5.99 -1.48
CA ILE A 374 10.11 -6.71 -0.50
C ILE A 374 8.70 -6.19 -0.66
N CYS A 375 7.79 -7.01 -1.19
CA CYS A 375 6.47 -6.57 -1.63
C CYS A 375 5.38 -7.60 -1.29
N ASN A 376 4.14 -7.14 -1.07
CA ASN A 376 3.02 -8.06 -0.82
C ASN A 376 2.24 -8.40 -2.10
N VAL A 377 2.14 -7.48 -3.04
CA VAL A 377 1.32 -7.66 -4.26
C VAL A 377 2.16 -8.25 -5.38
N MET A 378 1.82 -9.50 -5.74
CA MET A 378 2.41 -10.19 -6.90
C MET A 378 2.08 -9.45 -8.20
N GLY A 379 3.05 -9.35 -9.12
CA GLY A 379 2.85 -8.71 -10.41
C GLY A 379 2.80 -7.18 -10.36
N SER A 380 3.01 -6.56 -9.19
CA SER A 380 3.11 -5.10 -9.05
C SER A 380 4.33 -4.54 -9.79
N THR A 381 4.34 -3.22 -9.99
CA THR A 381 5.44 -2.53 -10.69
C THR A 381 6.79 -2.79 -10.02
N ALA A 382 6.89 -2.72 -8.69
CA ALA A 382 8.14 -3.01 -7.98
C ALA A 382 8.65 -4.43 -8.28
N THR A 383 7.76 -5.43 -8.30
CA THR A 383 8.14 -6.84 -8.53
C THR A 383 8.58 -7.12 -9.97
N ARG A 384 8.19 -6.28 -10.93
CA ARG A 384 8.60 -6.40 -12.34
C ARG A 384 9.85 -5.58 -12.68
N GLN A 385 10.10 -4.49 -11.95
CA GLN A 385 11.23 -3.59 -12.22
C GLN A 385 12.49 -3.99 -11.46
N CYS A 386 12.36 -4.62 -10.29
CA CYS A 386 13.51 -5.06 -9.52
C CYS A 386 14.08 -6.37 -10.06
N GLU A 387 15.39 -6.52 -9.91
CA GLU A 387 16.12 -7.73 -10.29
C GLU A 387 15.70 -8.93 -9.44
N ALA A 388 15.40 -8.70 -8.17
CA ALA A 388 14.93 -9.71 -7.23
C ALA A 388 13.67 -9.24 -6.50
N THR A 389 12.85 -10.21 -6.06
CA THR A 389 11.64 -9.95 -5.27
C THR A 389 11.47 -10.99 -4.18
N ILE A 390 11.14 -10.53 -2.97
CA ILE A 390 10.63 -11.39 -1.89
C ILE A 390 9.20 -10.97 -1.60
N LEU A 391 8.25 -11.86 -1.91
CA LEU A 391 6.83 -11.63 -1.59
C LEU A 391 6.56 -11.91 -0.11
N THR A 392 5.80 -11.05 0.56
CA THR A 392 5.44 -11.25 1.97
C THR A 392 4.28 -12.21 2.16
N HIS A 393 3.45 -12.45 1.15
CA HIS A 393 2.29 -13.34 1.20
C HIS A 393 1.31 -13.05 2.36
N ALA A 394 1.18 -11.77 2.77
CA ALA A 394 0.26 -11.37 3.82
C ALA A 394 -1.23 -11.47 3.42
N GLY A 395 -1.51 -11.77 2.15
CA GLY A 395 -2.85 -11.66 1.59
C GLY A 395 -3.30 -10.21 1.34
N PRO A 396 -4.54 -9.99 0.86
CA PRO A 396 -5.07 -8.65 0.63
C PRO A 396 -5.11 -7.84 1.92
N GLU A 397 -4.61 -6.60 1.90
CA GLU A 397 -4.70 -5.63 2.99
C GLU A 397 -5.41 -4.38 2.48
N ILE A 398 -6.64 -4.14 2.96
CA ILE A 398 -7.59 -3.16 2.45
C ILE A 398 -7.64 -1.92 3.33
N GLY A 399 -7.57 -2.07 4.66
CA GLY A 399 -7.49 -0.95 5.59
C GLY A 399 -6.35 0.00 5.21
N VAL A 400 -6.61 1.32 5.19
CA VAL A 400 -5.59 2.31 4.78
C VAL A 400 -4.36 2.23 5.66
N ALA A 401 -4.53 2.18 6.97
CA ALA A 401 -3.43 1.99 7.92
C ALA A 401 -2.92 0.54 7.86
N SER A 402 -1.63 0.37 7.54
CA SER A 402 -1.01 -0.96 7.38
C SER A 402 -0.85 -1.66 8.73
N THR A 403 -1.10 -2.98 8.76
CA THR A 403 -1.00 -3.83 9.95
C THR A 403 -0.28 -5.14 9.69
N LYS A 404 -0.94 -6.14 9.07
CA LYS A 404 -0.36 -7.46 8.76
C LYS A 404 0.79 -7.38 7.75
N ALA A 405 0.74 -6.43 6.81
CA ALA A 405 1.84 -6.24 5.87
C ALA A 405 3.13 -5.82 6.60
N PHE A 406 3.04 -5.00 7.65
CA PHE A 406 4.18 -4.60 8.46
C PHE A 406 4.84 -5.80 9.17
N THR A 407 4.07 -6.59 9.91
CA THR A 407 4.62 -7.74 10.66
C THR A 407 5.21 -8.80 9.73
N THR A 408 4.62 -9.00 8.55
CA THR A 408 5.18 -9.90 7.54
C THR A 408 6.44 -9.34 6.86
N GLN A 409 6.55 -8.02 6.69
CA GLN A 409 7.81 -7.38 6.25
C GLN A 409 8.93 -7.61 7.27
N LEU A 410 8.64 -7.50 8.58
CA LEU A 410 9.62 -7.78 9.63
C LEU A 410 10.09 -9.25 9.60
N ALA A 411 9.18 -10.19 9.39
CA ALA A 411 9.52 -11.61 9.28
C ALA A 411 10.43 -11.88 8.06
N VAL A 412 10.11 -11.29 6.90
CA VAL A 412 10.95 -11.39 5.69
C VAL A 412 12.33 -10.77 5.90
N LEU A 413 12.39 -9.60 6.56
CA LEU A 413 13.67 -8.94 6.87
C LEU A 413 14.52 -9.79 7.83
N THR A 414 13.91 -10.50 8.78
CA THR A 414 14.62 -11.45 9.64
C THR A 414 15.21 -12.60 8.83
N LEU A 415 14.44 -13.20 7.92
CA LEU A 415 14.93 -14.27 7.03
C LEU A 415 16.04 -13.77 6.11
N LEU A 416 15.91 -12.57 5.55
CA LEU A 416 16.94 -11.97 4.69
C LEU A 416 18.23 -11.70 5.48
N ALA A 417 18.14 -11.17 6.69
CA ALA A 417 19.30 -10.93 7.56
C ALA A 417 20.02 -12.24 7.91
N LEU A 418 19.27 -13.32 8.19
CA LEU A 418 19.83 -14.65 8.40
C LEU A 418 20.52 -15.19 7.15
N LYS A 419 19.90 -15.07 5.96
CA LYS A 419 20.48 -15.50 4.66
C LYS A 419 21.77 -14.76 4.36
N LEU A 420 21.80 -13.44 4.58
CA LEU A 420 23.01 -12.64 4.42
C LEU A 420 24.11 -13.04 5.41
N GLY A 421 23.76 -13.26 6.69
CA GLY A 421 24.69 -13.69 7.71
C GLY A 421 25.26 -15.08 7.43
N GLU A 422 24.45 -15.98 6.87
CA GLU A 422 24.86 -17.30 6.40
C GLU A 422 25.87 -17.19 5.24
N ALA A 423 25.55 -16.41 4.20
CA ALA A 423 26.44 -16.21 3.05
C ALA A 423 27.80 -15.59 3.45
N LYS A 424 27.81 -14.71 4.44
CA LYS A 424 29.02 -14.07 4.97
C LYS A 424 29.73 -14.88 6.06
N GLY A 425 29.14 -15.98 6.54
CA GLY A 425 29.69 -16.76 7.65
C GLY A 425 29.76 -16.02 8.98
N THR A 426 28.89 -15.02 9.21
CA THR A 426 28.92 -14.17 10.40
C THR A 426 27.84 -14.50 11.43
N VAL A 427 26.80 -15.23 11.06
CA VAL A 427 25.75 -15.65 11.98
C VAL A 427 26.18 -16.88 12.78
N ASP A 428 26.02 -16.83 14.10
CA ASP A 428 26.23 -17.97 14.97
C ASP A 428 25.21 -19.08 14.65
N PRO A 429 25.63 -20.35 14.43
CA PRO A 429 24.69 -21.43 14.12
C PRO A 429 23.61 -21.66 15.19
N LEU A 430 23.93 -21.50 16.48
CA LEU A 430 22.94 -21.63 17.56
C LEU A 430 21.93 -20.52 17.52
N LEU A 431 22.38 -19.27 17.35
CA LEU A 431 21.51 -18.11 17.19
C LEU A 431 20.58 -18.27 15.98
N LYS A 432 21.09 -18.81 14.87
CA LYS A 432 20.28 -19.11 13.68
C LYS A 432 19.16 -20.09 14.02
N VAL A 433 19.47 -21.20 14.71
CA VAL A 433 18.47 -22.18 15.12
C VAL A 433 17.42 -21.57 16.06
N GLU A 434 17.85 -20.79 17.05
CA GLU A 434 16.95 -20.10 17.97
C GLU A 434 15.99 -19.15 17.25
N LEU A 435 16.48 -18.36 16.29
CA LEU A 435 15.65 -17.45 15.51
C LEU A 435 14.68 -18.19 14.59
N LEU A 436 15.10 -19.27 13.94
CA LEU A 436 14.22 -20.09 13.10
C LEU A 436 13.13 -20.77 13.93
N GLN A 437 13.46 -21.26 15.12
CA GLN A 437 12.48 -21.81 16.04
C GLN A 437 11.51 -20.73 16.52
N GLY A 438 12.03 -19.58 16.93
CA GLY A 438 11.20 -18.44 17.34
C GLY A 438 10.24 -17.98 16.23
N LEU A 439 10.70 -17.92 14.96
CA LEU A 439 9.83 -17.61 13.81
C LEU A 439 8.69 -18.62 13.64
N ARG A 440 8.94 -19.94 13.88
CA ARG A 440 7.88 -20.97 13.84
C ARG A 440 6.82 -20.77 14.93
N GLU A 441 7.22 -20.28 16.09
CA GLU A 441 6.37 -20.09 17.25
C GLU A 441 5.58 -18.77 17.22
N LEU A 442 6.03 -17.78 16.42
CA LEU A 442 5.40 -16.45 16.35
C LEU A 442 3.89 -16.49 16.10
N PRO A 443 3.33 -17.28 15.16
CA PRO A 443 1.89 -17.31 14.93
C PRO A 443 1.12 -17.63 16.22
N ALA A 444 1.56 -18.63 16.99
CA ALA A 444 0.93 -19.00 18.26
C ALA A 444 1.09 -17.90 19.34
N HIS A 445 2.24 -17.22 19.38
CA HIS A 445 2.44 -16.08 20.27
C HIS A 445 1.50 -14.92 19.92
N LEU A 446 1.29 -14.62 18.63
CA LEU A 446 0.36 -13.57 18.22
C LEU A 446 -1.10 -13.92 18.51
N GLU A 447 -1.50 -15.21 18.37
CA GLU A 447 -2.84 -15.65 18.79
C GLU A 447 -3.10 -15.40 20.28
N ARG A 448 -2.09 -15.59 21.14
CA ARG A 448 -2.19 -15.30 22.57
C ARG A 448 -2.44 -13.81 22.86
N LEU A 449 -1.98 -12.90 22.01
CA LEU A 449 -2.19 -11.46 22.17
C LEU A 449 -3.68 -11.06 22.09
N ASN A 450 -4.51 -11.87 21.44
CA ASN A 450 -5.96 -11.63 21.36
C ASN A 450 -6.60 -11.60 22.76
N SER A 451 -6.06 -12.37 23.72
CA SER A 451 -6.53 -12.37 25.11
C SER A 451 -6.25 -11.05 25.86
N LEU A 452 -5.36 -10.22 25.35
CA LEU A 452 -4.99 -8.93 25.93
C LEU A 452 -5.91 -7.78 25.48
N GLU A 453 -6.73 -8.01 24.45
CA GLU A 453 -7.62 -6.98 23.88
C GLU A 453 -8.50 -6.28 24.93
N PRO A 454 -9.13 -7.00 25.92
CA PRO A 454 -9.95 -6.33 26.94
C PRO A 454 -9.17 -5.29 27.78
N LYS A 455 -7.90 -5.55 28.06
CA LYS A 455 -7.03 -4.60 28.78
C LYS A 455 -6.64 -3.41 27.90
N ILE A 456 -6.39 -3.65 26.63
CA ILE A 456 -6.09 -2.59 25.65
C ILE A 456 -7.33 -1.69 25.45
N ILE A 457 -8.54 -2.25 25.46
CA ILE A 457 -9.79 -1.48 25.44
C ILE A 457 -9.90 -0.58 26.66
N GLN A 458 -9.54 -1.06 27.86
CA GLN A 458 -9.52 -0.22 29.07
C GLN A 458 -8.54 0.97 28.91
N TRP A 459 -7.36 0.74 28.35
CA TRP A 459 -6.41 1.82 28.03
C TRP A 459 -7.01 2.81 27.04
N ALA A 460 -7.62 2.30 25.97
CA ALA A 460 -8.27 3.14 24.96
C ALA A 460 -9.42 3.98 25.56
N GLN A 461 -10.27 3.39 26.42
CA GLN A 461 -11.35 4.12 27.11
C GLN A 461 -10.81 5.23 28.01
N ARG A 462 -9.71 4.99 28.70
CA ARG A 462 -9.08 5.97 29.60
C ARG A 462 -8.48 7.15 28.82
N TRP A 463 -7.87 6.89 27.68
CA TRP A 463 -7.03 7.84 26.97
C TRP A 463 -7.60 8.36 25.65
N GLN A 464 -8.80 7.96 25.23
CA GLN A 464 -9.44 8.43 24.01
C GLN A 464 -9.60 9.96 23.92
N GLY A 465 -9.62 10.64 25.05
CA GLY A 465 -9.74 12.10 25.13
C GLY A 465 -8.41 12.85 25.11
N ALA A 466 -7.27 12.14 25.14
CA ALA A 466 -5.97 12.79 25.07
C ALA A 466 -5.77 13.47 23.70
N THR A 467 -5.03 14.58 23.69
CA THR A 467 -4.68 15.33 22.47
C THR A 467 -3.36 14.88 21.90
N ASP A 468 -2.48 14.37 22.75
CA ASP A 468 -1.09 14.02 22.42
C ASP A 468 -0.70 12.70 23.07
N PHE A 469 0.25 11.98 22.47
CA PHE A 469 0.86 10.76 22.98
C PHE A 469 2.35 10.74 22.70
N LEU A 470 3.12 10.23 23.66
CA LEU A 470 4.54 9.96 23.50
C LEU A 470 4.77 8.44 23.50
N TYR A 471 5.50 7.95 22.50
CA TYR A 471 5.91 6.55 22.41
C TYR A 471 7.42 6.44 22.61
N LEU A 472 7.86 5.55 23.49
CA LEU A 472 9.28 5.37 23.82
C LEU A 472 9.72 3.94 23.56
N GLY A 473 10.87 3.78 22.86
CA GLY A 473 11.51 2.49 22.64
C GLY A 473 13.02 2.63 22.58
N ARG A 474 13.74 1.49 22.67
CA ARG A 474 15.21 1.44 22.46
C ARG A 474 15.58 0.31 21.50
N GLY A 475 16.75 0.45 20.84
CA GLY A 475 17.20 -0.54 19.86
C GLY A 475 16.12 -0.87 18.84
N PRO A 476 15.85 -2.15 18.54
CA PRO A 476 14.83 -2.56 17.58
C PRO A 476 13.40 -2.15 17.95
N CYS A 477 13.13 -1.82 19.22
CA CYS A 477 11.82 -1.31 19.68
C CYS A 477 11.62 0.19 19.43
N TYR A 478 12.66 0.97 19.09
CA TYR A 478 12.49 2.36 18.69
C TYR A 478 11.65 2.51 17.41
N PRO A 479 11.95 1.80 16.31
CA PRO A 479 11.07 1.82 15.13
C PRO A 479 9.62 1.38 15.43
N ILE A 480 9.41 0.51 16.41
CA ILE A 480 8.06 0.09 16.81
C ILE A 480 7.33 1.19 17.58
N ALA A 481 8.04 1.99 18.37
CA ALA A 481 7.48 3.20 18.98
C ALA A 481 7.05 4.22 17.90
N LEU A 482 7.86 4.42 16.85
CA LEU A 482 7.48 5.22 15.69
C LEU A 482 6.23 4.70 14.99
N GLU A 483 6.15 3.38 14.79
CA GLU A 483 5.02 2.74 14.13
C GLU A 483 3.73 2.85 14.97
N GLY A 484 3.81 2.64 16.29
CA GLY A 484 2.67 2.85 17.19
C GLY A 484 2.14 4.28 17.16
N ALA A 485 3.04 5.26 17.19
CA ALA A 485 2.71 6.68 17.04
C ALA A 485 2.08 6.98 15.68
N LEU A 486 2.60 6.40 14.59
CA LEU A 486 2.05 6.54 13.25
C LEU A 486 0.63 5.99 13.19
N LYS A 487 0.39 4.77 13.67
CA LYS A 487 -0.95 4.16 13.68
C LYS A 487 -1.96 5.02 14.43
N LEU A 488 -1.57 5.54 15.61
CA LEU A 488 -2.48 6.37 16.39
C LEU A 488 -2.85 7.66 15.65
N LYS A 489 -1.88 8.39 15.10
CA LYS A 489 -2.15 9.65 14.39
C LYS A 489 -2.96 9.45 13.11
N GLU A 490 -2.70 8.37 12.35
CA GLU A 490 -3.39 8.09 11.10
C GLU A 490 -4.89 7.92 11.26
N ILE A 491 -5.32 7.16 12.26
CA ILE A 491 -6.72 6.72 12.37
C ILE A 491 -7.53 7.44 13.46
N SER A 492 -6.87 8.00 14.48
CA SER A 492 -7.55 8.72 15.57
C SER A 492 -7.43 10.24 15.50
N TYR A 493 -6.49 10.73 14.68
CA TYR A 493 -6.14 12.15 14.54
C TYR A 493 -5.56 12.77 15.82
N ILE A 494 -5.13 11.96 16.78
CA ILE A 494 -4.36 12.39 17.94
C ILE A 494 -2.93 12.63 17.50
N HIS A 495 -2.31 13.72 17.93
CA HIS A 495 -0.89 13.94 17.70
C HIS A 495 -0.08 12.91 18.51
N ALA A 496 0.79 12.17 17.87
CA ALA A 496 1.60 11.14 18.51
C ALA A 496 3.02 11.11 17.92
N GLU A 497 4.01 11.00 18.78
CA GLU A 497 5.41 10.94 18.39
C GLU A 497 6.12 9.76 19.04
N GLY A 498 7.05 9.16 18.28
CA GLY A 498 7.93 8.10 18.78
C GLY A 498 9.36 8.62 18.94
N TYR A 499 10.00 8.27 20.05
CA TYR A 499 11.38 8.66 20.34
C TYR A 499 12.22 7.48 20.84
N PRO A 500 13.52 7.47 20.53
CA PRO A 500 14.45 6.64 21.31
C PRO A 500 14.38 7.10 22.77
N ALA A 501 14.10 6.18 23.71
CA ALA A 501 13.89 6.55 25.10
C ALA A 501 15.06 7.36 25.72
N GLY A 502 16.28 7.14 25.21
CA GLY A 502 17.46 7.92 25.63
C GLY A 502 17.43 9.39 25.20
N GLU A 503 16.81 9.68 24.05
CA GLU A 503 16.69 11.03 23.48
C GLU A 503 15.59 11.87 24.15
N MET A 504 14.74 11.24 24.97
CA MET A 504 13.71 11.96 25.74
C MET A 504 14.28 13.16 26.50
N LYS A 505 15.51 13.03 27.06
CA LYS A 505 16.20 14.08 27.83
C LYS A 505 16.59 15.31 26.99
N HIS A 506 16.67 15.17 25.68
CA HIS A 506 17.17 16.20 24.76
C HIS A 506 16.07 17.04 24.11
N GLY A 507 14.90 17.12 24.79
CA GLY A 507 13.78 17.96 24.35
C GLY A 507 12.41 17.40 24.78
N PRO A 508 12.02 16.20 24.34
CA PRO A 508 10.67 15.65 24.57
C PRO A 508 10.23 15.57 26.02
N ILE A 509 11.15 15.45 26.96
CA ILE A 509 10.87 15.44 28.42
C ILE A 509 10.15 16.71 28.90
N ALA A 510 10.30 17.82 28.16
CA ALA A 510 9.60 19.08 28.47
C ALA A 510 8.08 18.98 28.27
N LEU A 511 7.60 18.00 27.51
CA LEU A 511 6.18 17.78 27.24
C LEU A 511 5.51 16.88 28.29
N ILE A 512 6.31 16.21 29.14
CA ILE A 512 5.79 15.22 30.08
C ILE A 512 5.10 15.91 31.25
N ASP A 513 3.82 15.60 31.42
CA ASP A 513 2.98 15.97 32.54
C ASP A 513 1.90 14.90 32.78
N LYS A 514 0.99 15.17 33.71
CA LYS A 514 -0.11 14.28 34.07
C LYS A 514 -1.17 14.07 32.98
N THR A 515 -1.14 14.83 31.90
CA THR A 515 -2.12 14.78 30.80
C THR A 515 -1.61 14.07 29.56
N LEU A 516 -0.28 13.95 29.42
CA LEU A 516 0.38 13.27 28.30
C LEU A 516 0.61 11.79 28.62
N PRO A 517 -0.10 10.84 28.00
CA PRO A 517 0.20 9.42 28.14
C PRO A 517 1.51 9.06 27.43
N VAL A 518 2.34 8.29 28.13
CA VAL A 518 3.61 7.76 27.62
C VAL A 518 3.49 6.26 27.43
N VAL A 519 3.50 5.80 26.19
CA VAL A 519 3.50 4.38 25.85
C VAL A 519 4.95 3.90 25.72
N ALA A 520 5.37 3.00 26.58
CA ALA A 520 6.77 2.57 26.66
C ALA A 520 6.93 1.08 26.27
N LEU A 521 7.87 0.81 25.38
CA LEU A 521 8.23 -0.54 24.97
C LEU A 521 9.51 -0.97 25.69
N MET A 522 9.38 -1.90 26.64
CA MET A 522 10.48 -2.36 27.49
C MET A 522 10.55 -3.90 27.52
N PRO A 523 11.02 -4.52 26.41
CA PRO A 523 11.26 -5.95 26.41
C PRO A 523 12.42 -6.34 27.34
N ARG A 524 12.47 -7.63 27.72
CA ARG A 524 13.59 -8.18 28.47
C ARG A 524 14.77 -8.45 27.50
N ASP A 525 15.52 -7.38 27.21
CA ASP A 525 16.70 -7.39 26.37
C ASP A 525 17.86 -6.62 27.02
N ALA A 526 18.95 -6.43 26.28
CA ALA A 526 20.12 -5.67 26.74
C ALA A 526 19.83 -4.18 27.06
N HIS A 527 18.70 -3.65 26.59
CA HIS A 527 18.31 -2.24 26.80
C HIS A 527 17.33 -2.04 27.95
N ARG A 528 16.79 -3.12 28.53
CA ARG A 528 15.74 -3.08 29.55
C ARG A 528 16.04 -2.10 30.68
N ASP A 529 17.19 -2.22 31.35
CA ASP A 529 17.52 -1.42 32.53
C ASP A 529 17.71 0.08 32.19
N LYS A 530 18.21 0.36 30.99
CA LYS A 530 18.32 1.73 30.48
C LYS A 530 16.95 2.32 30.14
N THR A 531 16.05 1.51 29.60
CA THR A 531 14.66 1.91 29.35
C THR A 531 13.96 2.19 30.67
N LEU A 532 14.09 1.28 31.66
CA LEU A 532 13.52 1.47 32.99
C LEU A 532 13.99 2.79 33.65
N SER A 533 15.29 3.11 33.56
CA SER A 533 15.82 4.38 34.05
C SER A 533 15.17 5.60 33.37
N ASN A 534 14.91 5.51 32.05
CA ASN A 534 14.20 6.60 31.35
C ASN A 534 12.73 6.71 31.79
N LEU A 535 12.07 5.59 32.09
CA LEU A 535 10.70 5.61 32.60
C LEU A 535 10.63 6.21 34.02
N GLN A 536 11.62 5.95 34.88
CA GLN A 536 11.74 6.61 36.18
C GLN A 536 11.84 8.13 36.07
N GLU A 537 12.58 8.62 35.05
CA GLU A 537 12.70 10.07 34.79
C GLU A 537 11.37 10.68 34.32
N ALA A 538 10.60 9.94 33.50
CA ALA A 538 9.26 10.36 33.09
C ALA A 538 8.28 10.35 34.27
N ALA A 539 8.29 9.28 35.08
CA ALA A 539 7.45 9.16 36.28
C ALA A 539 7.72 10.28 37.30
N ALA A 540 8.99 10.67 37.48
CA ALA A 540 9.37 11.78 38.37
C ALA A 540 8.80 13.15 37.92
N ARG A 541 8.17 13.25 36.76
CA ARG A 541 7.49 14.44 36.21
C ARG A 541 5.98 14.22 36.01
N ASP A 542 5.42 13.35 36.83
CA ASP A 542 4.02 12.97 36.77
C ASP A 542 3.57 12.33 35.44
N GLY A 543 4.52 11.80 34.65
CA GLY A 543 4.22 11.11 33.39
C GLY A 543 3.36 9.88 33.60
N ARG A 544 2.30 9.74 32.78
CA ARG A 544 1.33 8.66 32.82
C ARG A 544 1.80 7.51 31.93
N ILE A 545 2.53 6.55 32.49
CA ILE A 545 3.24 5.51 31.73
C ILE A 545 2.37 4.26 31.58
N LEU A 546 2.16 3.85 30.32
CA LEU A 546 1.59 2.59 29.90
C LEU A 546 2.73 1.71 29.35
N ALA A 547 3.17 0.72 30.10
CA ALA A 547 4.34 -0.06 29.75
C ALA A 547 3.95 -1.41 29.12
N LEU A 548 4.51 -1.70 27.94
CA LEU A 548 4.52 -3.02 27.33
C LEU A 548 5.82 -3.72 27.73
N VAL A 549 5.71 -4.88 28.35
CA VAL A 549 6.87 -5.60 28.90
C VAL A 549 6.81 -7.08 28.56
N THR A 550 7.92 -7.79 28.69
CA THR A 550 7.93 -9.25 28.59
C THR A 550 7.26 -9.86 29.83
N GLU A 551 6.44 -10.90 29.67
CA GLU A 551 5.76 -11.60 30.75
C GLU A 551 6.72 -11.97 31.92
N GLY A 552 6.24 -11.74 33.16
CA GLY A 552 7.03 -11.92 34.38
C GLY A 552 8.12 -10.87 34.60
N ASP A 553 8.10 -9.73 33.89
CA ASP A 553 8.97 -8.60 34.22
C ASP A 553 8.46 -7.90 35.50
N THR A 554 9.40 -7.52 36.34
CA THR A 554 9.12 -6.84 37.62
C THR A 554 9.88 -5.51 37.69
N GLY A 555 9.55 -4.68 38.67
CA GLY A 555 10.27 -3.42 38.92
C GLY A 555 9.59 -2.17 38.37
N LEU A 556 8.36 -2.28 37.84
CA LEU A 556 7.58 -1.14 37.35
C LEU A 556 6.57 -0.59 38.38
N SER A 557 6.47 -1.22 39.55
CA SER A 557 5.61 -0.74 40.65
C SER A 557 5.99 0.68 41.06
N GLY A 558 5.01 1.59 41.04
CA GLY A 558 5.23 3.00 41.37
C GLY A 558 5.90 3.81 40.24
N ILE A 559 6.20 3.20 39.07
CA ILE A 559 6.76 3.84 37.89
C ILE A 559 5.72 3.89 36.75
N ALA A 560 5.19 2.73 36.37
CA ALA A 560 4.13 2.65 35.37
C ALA A 560 2.74 2.70 36.03
N GLU A 561 1.83 3.40 35.38
CA GLU A 561 0.41 3.43 35.79
C GLU A 561 -0.26 2.10 35.49
N ASP A 562 0.09 1.51 34.37
CA ASP A 562 -0.40 0.20 33.95
C ASP A 562 0.64 -0.55 33.13
N VAL A 563 0.59 -1.87 33.15
CA VAL A 563 1.57 -2.77 32.52
C VAL A 563 0.84 -3.80 31.69
N LEU A 564 1.24 -3.97 30.44
CA LEU A 564 0.78 -5.04 29.53
C LEU A 564 1.91 -6.05 29.36
N GLU A 565 1.71 -7.27 29.87
CA GLU A 565 2.68 -8.35 29.75
C GLU A 565 2.48 -9.08 28.41
N LEU A 566 3.57 -9.21 27.65
CA LEU A 566 3.60 -9.83 26.33
C LEU A 566 4.41 -11.13 26.36
N PRO A 567 4.09 -12.10 25.47
CA PRO A 567 4.84 -13.35 25.40
C PRO A 567 6.35 -13.15 25.30
N SER A 568 7.10 -13.99 25.98
CA SER A 568 8.56 -14.02 25.87
C SER A 568 8.97 -14.64 24.54
N VAL A 569 9.72 -13.88 23.75
CA VAL A 569 10.28 -14.29 22.46
C VAL A 569 11.75 -13.88 22.40
N HIS A 570 12.49 -14.43 21.43
CA HIS A 570 13.86 -13.98 21.21
C HIS A 570 13.92 -12.45 20.97
N PRO A 571 14.88 -11.70 21.53
CA PRO A 571 14.94 -10.23 21.45
C PRO A 571 14.80 -9.65 20.04
N TRP A 572 15.37 -10.32 19.02
CA TRP A 572 15.25 -9.89 17.62
C TRP A 572 13.86 -10.10 16.99
N LEU A 573 12.99 -10.88 17.63
CA LEU A 573 11.59 -11.10 17.20
C LEU A 573 10.60 -10.24 17.98
N THR A 574 11.04 -9.58 19.04
CA THR A 574 10.24 -8.66 19.86
C THR A 574 9.51 -7.59 19.03
N PRO A 575 10.12 -6.96 17.99
CA PRO A 575 9.44 -5.98 17.15
C PRO A 575 8.09 -6.47 16.58
N ILE A 576 8.01 -7.75 16.18
CA ILE A 576 6.79 -8.34 15.61
C ILE A 576 5.69 -8.45 16.69
N VAL A 577 6.04 -8.92 17.87
CA VAL A 577 5.09 -9.14 18.97
C VAL A 577 4.58 -7.81 19.55
N TYR A 578 5.48 -6.81 19.71
CA TYR A 578 5.15 -5.53 20.33
C TYR A 578 4.36 -4.59 19.41
N ALA A 579 4.40 -4.80 18.08
CA ALA A 579 3.62 -4.00 17.13
C ALA A 579 2.10 -4.22 17.28
N VAL A 580 1.67 -5.46 17.54
CA VAL A 580 0.24 -5.83 17.52
C VAL A 580 -0.58 -5.11 18.61
N PRO A 581 -0.15 -5.05 19.89
CA PRO A 581 -0.88 -4.29 20.91
C PRO A 581 -0.98 -2.79 20.61
N LEU A 582 0.02 -2.20 19.93
CA LEU A 582 -0.02 -0.79 19.54
C LEU A 582 -1.04 -0.55 18.43
N GLN A 583 -1.16 -1.48 17.47
CA GLN A 583 -2.20 -1.46 16.43
C GLN A 583 -3.60 -1.56 17.06
N LEU A 584 -3.80 -2.46 18.02
CA LEU A 584 -5.06 -2.60 18.75
C LEU A 584 -5.39 -1.34 19.56
N LEU A 585 -4.42 -0.75 20.24
CA LEU A 585 -4.61 0.48 21.01
C LEU A 585 -5.08 1.64 20.10
N ALA A 586 -4.39 1.84 18.99
CA ALA A 586 -4.76 2.85 18.01
C ALA A 586 -6.16 2.60 17.43
N TYR A 587 -6.46 1.34 17.07
CA TYR A 587 -7.77 0.93 16.56
C TYR A 587 -8.90 1.25 17.56
N HIS A 588 -8.78 0.82 18.82
CA HIS A 588 -9.83 1.03 19.81
C HIS A 588 -10.01 2.50 20.18
N ILE A 589 -8.93 3.28 20.28
CA ILE A 589 -9.01 4.73 20.48
C ILE A 589 -9.78 5.38 19.31
N ALA A 590 -9.46 5.04 18.08
CA ALA A 590 -10.12 5.60 16.90
C ALA A 590 -11.61 5.23 16.84
N VAL A 591 -11.97 3.98 17.15
CA VAL A 591 -13.37 3.52 17.21
C VAL A 591 -14.16 4.28 18.28
N LEU A 592 -13.59 4.46 19.48
CA LEU A 592 -14.23 5.20 20.58
C LEU A 592 -14.41 6.68 20.24
N ARG A 593 -13.53 7.26 19.44
CA ARG A 593 -13.63 8.63 18.94
C ARG A 593 -14.59 8.78 17.75
N GLY A 594 -15.16 7.68 17.25
CA GLY A 594 -16.07 7.69 16.09
C GLY A 594 -15.37 7.95 14.76
N CYS A 595 -14.05 7.70 14.68
CA CYS A 595 -13.28 7.88 13.46
C CYS A 595 -13.51 6.72 12.48
N ASP A 596 -13.38 6.97 11.18
CA ASP A 596 -13.36 5.94 10.15
C ASP A 596 -11.97 5.29 10.14
N VAL A 597 -11.85 4.08 10.66
CA VAL A 597 -10.55 3.39 10.83
C VAL A 597 -10.07 2.73 9.54
N ASP A 598 -11.00 2.37 8.63
CA ASP A 598 -10.66 1.75 7.34
C ASP A 598 -10.27 2.80 6.30
N GLN A 599 -10.91 3.99 6.36
CA GLN A 599 -10.73 5.10 5.43
C GLN A 599 -10.56 6.42 6.19
N PRO A 600 -9.43 6.60 6.91
CA PRO A 600 -9.18 7.83 7.64
C PRO A 600 -9.04 9.01 6.67
N ARG A 601 -9.51 10.20 7.12
CA ARG A 601 -9.50 11.41 6.30
C ARG A 601 -8.10 11.74 5.78
N ASN A 602 -8.02 12.25 4.55
CA ASN A 602 -6.79 12.73 3.90
C ASN A 602 -5.71 11.66 3.72
N LEU A 603 -6.04 10.37 3.83
CA LEU A 603 -5.10 9.27 3.59
C LEU A 603 -5.63 8.32 2.52
N ALA A 604 -4.71 7.77 1.75
CA ALA A 604 -4.96 6.71 0.80
C ALA A 604 -4.01 5.53 1.07
N LYS A 605 -4.45 4.30 0.78
CA LYS A 605 -3.68 3.06 1.04
C LYS A 605 -2.31 3.06 0.36
N SER A 606 -2.20 3.63 -0.82
CA SER A 606 -0.94 3.72 -1.56
C SER A 606 -0.90 5.02 -2.36
N VAL A 607 0.20 5.74 -2.32
CA VAL A 607 0.42 7.00 -3.05
C VAL A 607 1.15 6.65 -4.35
N THR A 608 0.44 6.76 -5.49
CA THR A 608 0.97 6.40 -6.82
C THR A 608 1.23 7.61 -7.71
N VAL A 609 0.97 8.79 -7.21
CA VAL A 609 1.27 10.09 -7.85
C VAL A 609 2.02 10.96 -6.85
N GLU A 610 2.83 11.85 -7.35
CA GLU A 610 3.56 12.85 -6.58
C GLU A 610 2.68 14.06 -6.27
#